data_49f2b4903039a83731fda624cde41e87
#
_entry.id   49f2b4903039a83731fda624cde41e87
#
_cell.length_a   1.000
_cell.length_b   1.000
_cell.length_c   1.000
_cell.angle_alpha   90.00
_cell.angle_beta   90.00
_cell.angle_gamma   90.00
#
_symmetry.space_group_name_H-M   'P 1'
#
loop_
_entity.id
_entity.type
_entity.pdbx_description
1 polymer ?
#
loop_
_entity_poly.entity_id
_entity_poly.type
_entity_poly.pdbx_seq_one_letter_code
_entity_poly.pdbx_strand_id
1 'polypeptide(L)'
;MSVYNGIIDRYRRYLPVTKKTPLVTLQEGNTPLLHAKKISAVLGSNFKVYLKYEGINPTGSFKDRGMTMAISKAKEEGARAVICASTGNTSASAAAYSAQADLKCIVVIPEGAIALGKLAQALVHNAKVIAVKGNFDDAFRVVREIALEYPVRLVNSINPHRIEGQKTASFEVCDFLGTAPDFHCLPVGNAGNITAYWKGYKEYYSYERIKSLPSMCGFQAKGSAPIVKGHPIKEPKTIATAIKIGNPASWEQAVAARRESKGLIDAVSDTQILSAYKFLAKEEGVFVEPASAASVAGLFMLKKCGYFKKFENRKKKVIIACTLTGHGLKDPNIAIKSIKHPPVVKPDVETVLKVAGL
;
A
#
# COMPACT_ATOMS: atom_id res chain seq x y z
N MET A 1 -8.33 -24.10 -16.39
CA MET A 1 -7.68 -23.18 -15.42
C MET A 1 -8.66 -22.94 -14.29
N SER A 2 -8.29 -23.11 -13.02
CA SER A 2 -9.16 -22.76 -11.89
C SER A 2 -9.39 -21.25 -11.90
N VAL A 3 -10.64 -20.85 -11.70
CA VAL A 3 -11.02 -19.43 -11.57
C VAL A 3 -10.32 -18.86 -10.34
N TYR A 4 -9.72 -17.69 -10.44
CA TYR A 4 -9.12 -17.00 -9.30
C TYR A 4 -10.22 -16.54 -8.33
N ASN A 5 -10.10 -16.91 -7.06
CA ASN A 5 -11.11 -16.65 -6.03
C ASN A 5 -10.50 -15.97 -4.78
N GLY A 6 -9.64 -14.98 -4.99
CA GLY A 6 -9.00 -14.21 -3.93
C GLY A 6 -7.77 -14.90 -3.31
N ILE A 7 -7.10 -14.16 -2.43
CA ILE A 7 -5.82 -14.60 -1.86
C ILE A 7 -5.95 -15.75 -0.87
N ILE A 8 -7.08 -15.85 -0.14
CA ILE A 8 -7.27 -16.92 0.85
C ILE A 8 -7.37 -18.26 0.15
N ASP A 9 -8.12 -18.34 -0.94
CA ASP A 9 -8.26 -19.57 -1.72
C ASP A 9 -6.91 -19.97 -2.34
N ARG A 10 -6.26 -19.05 -3.04
CA ARG A 10 -4.98 -19.29 -3.74
C ARG A 10 -3.85 -19.70 -2.80
N TYR A 11 -3.74 -19.06 -1.64
CA TYR A 11 -2.61 -19.21 -0.72
C TYR A 11 -3.00 -19.88 0.61
N ARG A 12 -4.11 -20.63 0.63
CA ARG A 12 -4.70 -21.25 1.82
C ARG A 12 -3.67 -21.96 2.69
N ARG A 13 -2.77 -22.74 2.12
CA ARG A 13 -1.73 -23.51 2.84
C ARG A 13 -0.69 -22.65 3.58
N TYR A 14 -0.60 -21.37 3.24
CA TYR A 14 0.33 -20.41 3.85
C TYR A 14 -0.37 -19.43 4.79
N LEU A 15 -1.69 -19.54 4.93
CA LEU A 15 -2.49 -18.62 5.72
C LEU A 15 -3.07 -19.32 6.95
N PRO A 16 -3.28 -18.61 8.07
CA PRO A 16 -3.83 -19.16 9.30
C PRO A 16 -5.35 -19.38 9.19
N VAL A 17 -5.76 -20.19 8.21
CA VAL A 17 -7.16 -20.52 7.94
C VAL A 17 -7.39 -22.02 8.02
N THR A 18 -8.60 -22.42 8.42
CA THR A 18 -9.06 -23.80 8.50
C THR A 18 -10.15 -24.08 7.46
N LYS A 19 -10.65 -25.31 7.39
CA LYS A 19 -11.82 -25.65 6.57
C LYS A 19 -13.09 -24.91 7.03
N LYS A 20 -13.15 -24.49 8.30
CA LYS A 20 -14.28 -23.76 8.89
C LYS A 20 -14.20 -22.25 8.65
N THR A 21 -13.03 -21.71 8.27
CA THR A 21 -12.88 -20.28 8.02
C THR A 21 -13.71 -19.87 6.80
N PRO A 22 -14.70 -18.98 6.95
CA PRO A 22 -15.49 -18.49 5.83
C PRO A 22 -14.62 -17.63 4.91
N LEU A 23 -14.80 -17.78 3.60
CA LEU A 23 -14.09 -16.99 2.61
C LEU A 23 -14.85 -15.70 2.34
N VAL A 24 -14.44 -14.62 2.97
CA VAL A 24 -14.95 -13.28 2.67
C VAL A 24 -14.00 -12.65 1.66
N THR A 25 -14.36 -12.68 0.40
CA THR A 25 -13.50 -12.18 -0.69
C THR A 25 -14.27 -11.29 -1.66
N LEU A 26 -13.60 -10.31 -2.22
CA LEU A 26 -13.97 -9.51 -3.39
C LEU A 26 -13.00 -9.79 -4.54
N GLN A 27 -12.33 -10.95 -4.53
CA GLN A 27 -11.31 -11.40 -5.47
C GLN A 27 -10.04 -10.49 -5.47
N GLU A 28 -9.70 -9.97 -4.31
CA GLU A 28 -8.47 -9.19 -4.09
C GLU A 28 -7.21 -10.03 -4.37
N GLY A 29 -6.15 -9.35 -4.71
CA GLY A 29 -4.89 -10.00 -5.12
C GLY A 29 -4.81 -10.18 -6.63
N ASN A 30 -3.90 -11.04 -7.09
CA ASN A 30 -3.57 -11.23 -8.51
C ASN A 30 -3.32 -9.91 -9.24
N THR A 31 -2.77 -8.93 -8.51
CA THR A 31 -2.52 -7.60 -9.02
C THR A 31 -1.36 -7.61 -10.00
N PRO A 32 -1.37 -6.76 -11.04
CA PRO A 32 -0.33 -6.75 -12.06
C PRO A 32 1.06 -6.49 -11.49
N LEU A 33 2.06 -7.17 -12.06
CA LEU A 33 3.48 -6.86 -11.90
C LEU A 33 3.97 -6.31 -13.26
N LEU A 34 3.91 -4.99 -13.43
CA LEU A 34 4.17 -4.30 -14.69
C LEU A 34 5.67 -4.06 -14.88
N HIS A 35 6.23 -4.42 -16.05
CA HIS A 35 7.61 -4.05 -16.38
C HIS A 35 7.70 -2.56 -16.71
N ALA A 36 8.32 -1.78 -15.84
CA ALA A 36 8.50 -0.32 -15.99
C ALA A 36 9.71 -0.04 -16.90
N LYS A 37 9.45 0.03 -18.20
CA LYS A 37 10.52 0.16 -19.23
C LYS A 37 11.27 1.49 -19.11
N LYS A 38 10.56 2.59 -18.88
CA LYS A 38 11.15 3.93 -18.77
C LYS A 38 11.95 4.07 -17.48
N ILE A 39 11.44 3.58 -16.35
CA ILE A 39 12.17 3.56 -15.09
C ILE A 39 13.41 2.67 -15.21
N SER A 40 13.31 1.51 -15.86
CA SER A 40 14.46 0.63 -16.10
C SER A 40 15.55 1.34 -16.91
N ALA A 41 15.17 2.07 -17.96
CA ALA A 41 16.11 2.85 -18.78
C ALA A 41 16.82 3.95 -17.97
N VAL A 42 16.10 4.65 -17.08
CA VAL A 42 16.69 5.64 -16.17
C VAL A 42 17.74 5.02 -15.24
N LEU A 43 17.53 3.79 -14.78
CA LEU A 43 18.51 3.10 -13.92
C LEU A 43 19.73 2.59 -14.71
N GLY A 44 19.56 2.28 -15.98
CA GLY A 44 20.59 1.73 -16.87
C GLY A 44 20.27 0.32 -17.35
N SER A 45 20.93 -0.08 -18.43
CA SER A 45 20.63 -1.30 -19.18
C SER A 45 20.68 -2.58 -18.34
N ASN A 46 21.39 -2.60 -17.22
CA ASN A 46 21.52 -3.78 -16.36
C ASN A 46 20.35 -3.99 -15.39
N PHE A 47 19.39 -3.08 -15.33
CA PHE A 47 18.27 -3.11 -14.38
C PHE A 47 16.96 -3.45 -15.07
N LYS A 48 16.14 -4.28 -14.40
CA LYS A 48 14.73 -4.53 -14.74
C LYS A 48 13.88 -4.14 -13.56
N VAL A 49 13.07 -3.09 -13.73
CA VAL A 49 12.16 -2.59 -12.70
C VAL A 49 10.75 -3.06 -12.97
N TYR A 50 10.11 -3.58 -11.94
CA TYR A 50 8.73 -4.02 -11.97
C TYR A 50 7.90 -3.24 -10.95
N LEU A 51 6.69 -2.86 -11.33
CA LEU A 51 5.72 -2.16 -10.49
C LEU A 51 4.65 -3.15 -10.03
N LYS A 52 4.60 -3.46 -8.74
CA LYS A 52 3.52 -4.23 -8.14
C LYS A 52 2.35 -3.29 -7.88
N TYR A 53 1.36 -3.28 -8.78
CA TYR A 53 0.29 -2.30 -8.78
C TYR A 53 -0.89 -2.73 -7.91
N GLU A 54 -0.79 -2.52 -6.61
CA GLU A 54 -1.80 -2.83 -5.61
C GLU A 54 -3.05 -1.92 -5.69
N GLY A 55 -2.98 -0.83 -6.43
CA GLY A 55 -4.10 0.06 -6.69
C GLY A 55 -5.26 -0.56 -7.48
N ILE A 56 -5.05 -1.74 -8.07
CA ILE A 56 -6.07 -2.49 -8.82
C ILE A 56 -6.90 -3.44 -7.92
N ASN A 57 -6.56 -3.56 -6.65
CA ASN A 57 -7.44 -4.28 -5.71
C ASN A 57 -8.85 -3.64 -5.66
N PRO A 58 -9.90 -4.39 -5.26
CA PRO A 58 -11.31 -3.97 -5.35
C PRO A 58 -11.64 -2.58 -4.77
N THR A 59 -11.04 -2.21 -3.61
CA THR A 59 -11.25 -0.87 -3.04
C THR A 59 -10.15 0.12 -3.39
N GLY A 60 -9.28 -0.23 -4.35
CA GLY A 60 -8.23 0.64 -4.86
C GLY A 60 -6.95 0.67 -4.03
N SER A 61 -6.67 -0.32 -3.17
CA SER A 61 -5.41 -0.39 -2.42
C SER A 61 -5.07 -1.77 -1.88
N PHE A 62 -3.80 -1.96 -1.50
CA PHE A 62 -3.27 -3.17 -0.85
C PHE A 62 -3.97 -3.56 0.45
N LYS A 63 -4.78 -2.65 1.03
CA LYS A 63 -5.49 -2.90 2.29
C LYS A 63 -6.44 -4.08 2.18
N ASP A 64 -6.94 -4.35 0.99
CA ASP A 64 -7.88 -5.44 0.70
C ASP A 64 -7.31 -6.81 1.05
N ARG A 65 -6.03 -7.04 0.78
CA ARG A 65 -5.36 -8.29 1.14
C ARG A 65 -5.40 -8.59 2.64
N GLY A 66 -5.13 -7.55 3.45
CA GLY A 66 -5.22 -7.71 4.89
C GLY A 66 -6.65 -7.78 5.39
N MET A 67 -7.57 -7.11 4.70
CA MET A 67 -8.95 -7.00 5.15
C MET A 67 -9.73 -8.29 4.90
N THR A 68 -9.55 -8.95 3.76
CA THR A 68 -10.15 -10.27 3.51
C THR A 68 -9.81 -11.25 4.65
N MET A 69 -8.55 -11.30 5.09
CA MET A 69 -8.13 -12.15 6.21
C MET A 69 -8.74 -11.70 7.55
N ALA A 70 -8.68 -10.41 7.86
CA ALA A 70 -9.20 -9.90 9.13
C ALA A 70 -10.71 -10.11 9.27
N ILE A 71 -11.47 -9.89 8.20
CA ILE A 71 -12.92 -10.06 8.19
C ILE A 71 -13.31 -11.54 8.19
N SER A 72 -12.63 -12.40 7.41
CA SER A 72 -12.87 -13.84 7.43
C SER A 72 -12.63 -14.43 8.83
N LYS A 73 -11.58 -14.00 9.52
CA LYS A 73 -11.30 -14.42 10.90
C LYS A 73 -12.31 -13.83 11.89
N ALA A 74 -12.71 -12.58 11.76
CA ALA A 74 -13.74 -11.99 12.60
C ALA A 74 -15.08 -12.76 12.46
N LYS A 75 -15.46 -13.14 11.25
CA LYS A 75 -16.67 -13.95 11.00
C LYS A 75 -16.54 -15.36 11.56
N GLU A 76 -15.38 -16.02 11.41
CA GLU A 76 -15.08 -17.32 12.01
C GLU A 76 -15.22 -17.30 13.55
N GLU A 77 -14.82 -16.20 14.18
CA GLU A 77 -14.90 -15.97 15.62
C GLU A 77 -16.29 -15.50 16.11
N GLY A 78 -17.28 -15.44 15.22
CA GLY A 78 -18.66 -15.05 15.56
C GLY A 78 -18.86 -13.56 15.84
N ALA A 79 -17.95 -12.69 15.39
CA ALA A 79 -18.11 -11.26 15.56
C ALA A 79 -19.38 -10.74 14.84
N ARG A 80 -20.08 -9.80 15.48
CA ARG A 80 -21.27 -9.13 14.89
C ARG A 80 -20.91 -7.79 14.24
N ALA A 81 -19.77 -7.25 14.60
CA ALA A 81 -19.30 -5.98 14.08
C ALA A 81 -17.76 -5.93 14.04
N VAL A 82 -17.25 -5.08 13.19
CA VAL A 82 -15.83 -4.68 13.18
C VAL A 82 -15.71 -3.17 13.35
N ILE A 83 -14.56 -2.74 13.86
CA ILE A 83 -14.28 -1.33 14.12
C ILE A 83 -12.89 -0.94 13.68
N CYS A 84 -12.73 0.28 13.17
CA CYS A 84 -11.41 0.85 12.90
C CYS A 84 -11.39 2.37 13.08
N ALA A 85 -10.21 2.89 13.43
CA ALA A 85 -9.92 4.32 13.34
C ALA A 85 -9.18 4.59 12.02
N SER A 86 -9.85 5.22 11.04
CA SER A 86 -9.23 5.54 9.74
C SER A 86 -10.12 6.45 8.89
N THR A 87 -9.51 7.42 8.20
CA THR A 87 -10.17 8.29 7.21
C THR A 87 -9.84 7.93 5.76
N GLY A 88 -9.15 6.78 5.49
CA GLY A 88 -8.60 6.50 4.17
C GLY A 88 -8.75 5.04 3.73
N ASN A 89 -7.68 4.48 3.15
CA ASN A 89 -7.70 3.15 2.54
C ASN A 89 -8.17 2.03 3.49
N THR A 90 -7.90 2.14 4.80
CA THR A 90 -8.33 1.11 5.76
C THR A 90 -9.85 1.14 5.97
N SER A 91 -10.46 2.32 6.14
CA SER A 91 -11.92 2.43 6.32
C SER A 91 -12.69 2.00 5.07
N ALA A 92 -12.20 2.38 3.88
CA ALA A 92 -12.79 1.96 2.61
C ALA A 92 -12.81 0.42 2.46
N SER A 93 -11.66 -0.21 2.73
CA SER A 93 -11.54 -1.67 2.66
C SER A 93 -12.36 -2.36 3.76
N ALA A 94 -12.32 -1.86 5.01
CA ALA A 94 -13.13 -2.41 6.10
C ALA A 94 -14.62 -2.40 5.79
N ALA A 95 -15.14 -1.30 5.25
CA ALA A 95 -16.55 -1.16 4.91
C ALA A 95 -16.95 -2.13 3.80
N ALA A 96 -16.17 -2.23 2.71
CA ALA A 96 -16.46 -3.11 1.59
C ALA A 96 -16.50 -4.59 1.99
N TYR A 97 -15.47 -5.06 2.71
CA TYR A 97 -15.39 -6.47 3.14
C TYR A 97 -16.38 -6.80 4.25
N SER A 98 -16.75 -5.82 5.09
CA SER A 98 -17.81 -6.01 6.09
C SER A 98 -19.18 -6.16 5.43
N ALA A 99 -19.48 -5.35 4.40
CA ALA A 99 -20.69 -5.47 3.61
C ALA A 99 -20.79 -6.88 2.95
N GLN A 100 -19.67 -7.36 2.38
CA GLN A 100 -19.60 -8.72 1.79
C GLN A 100 -19.80 -9.83 2.84
N ALA A 101 -19.49 -9.55 4.11
CA ALA A 101 -19.60 -10.52 5.21
C ALA A 101 -20.89 -10.42 6.01
N ASP A 102 -21.79 -9.48 5.70
CA ASP A 102 -22.98 -9.14 6.51
C ASP A 102 -22.60 -8.71 7.95
N LEU A 103 -21.46 -8.04 8.12
CA LEU A 103 -21.00 -7.50 9.39
C LEU A 103 -21.24 -5.99 9.47
N LYS A 104 -21.58 -5.49 10.64
CA LYS A 104 -21.61 -4.05 10.89
C LYS A 104 -20.18 -3.51 10.84
N CYS A 105 -19.94 -2.42 10.10
CA CYS A 105 -18.67 -1.71 10.07
C CYS A 105 -18.79 -0.38 10.78
N ILE A 106 -17.93 -0.15 11.79
CA ILE A 106 -17.85 1.11 12.54
C ILE A 106 -16.51 1.76 12.21
N VAL A 107 -16.56 3.02 11.75
CA VAL A 107 -15.38 3.80 11.45
C VAL A 107 -15.36 5.01 12.37
N VAL A 108 -14.34 5.12 13.21
CA VAL A 108 -14.16 6.27 14.12
C VAL A 108 -13.08 7.18 13.56
N ILE A 109 -13.36 8.47 13.53
CA ILE A 109 -12.45 9.50 13.00
C ILE A 109 -12.38 10.69 13.96
N PRO A 110 -11.29 11.47 13.99
CA PRO A 110 -11.28 12.74 14.69
C PRO A 110 -12.17 13.78 13.96
N GLU A 111 -12.83 14.64 14.70
CA GLU A 111 -13.78 15.65 14.20
C GLU A 111 -13.18 16.52 13.07
N GLY A 112 -11.94 16.96 13.20
CA GLY A 112 -11.24 17.77 12.19
C GLY A 112 -10.80 17.02 10.92
N ALA A 113 -11.04 15.69 10.83
CA ALA A 113 -10.63 14.86 9.70
C ALA A 113 -11.81 14.43 8.80
N ILE A 114 -12.94 15.13 8.87
CA ILE A 114 -14.12 14.86 8.03
C ILE A 114 -13.84 15.34 6.59
N ALA A 115 -13.32 14.46 5.76
CA ALA A 115 -13.13 14.70 4.33
C ALA A 115 -14.04 13.74 3.54
N LEU A 116 -15.20 14.21 3.10
CA LEU A 116 -16.23 13.38 2.44
C LEU A 116 -15.68 12.58 1.27
N GLY A 117 -14.80 13.15 0.43
CA GLY A 117 -14.18 12.44 -0.69
C GLY A 117 -13.34 11.23 -0.26
N LYS A 118 -12.69 11.26 0.91
CA LYS A 118 -11.94 10.14 1.47
C LYS A 118 -12.83 9.11 2.16
N LEU A 119 -13.97 9.55 2.71
CA LEU A 119 -14.93 8.70 3.42
C LEU A 119 -16.01 8.12 2.48
N ALA A 120 -16.12 8.65 1.26
CA ALA A 120 -17.19 8.29 0.33
C ALA A 120 -17.35 6.76 0.16
N GLN A 121 -16.24 6.03 -0.04
CA GLN A 121 -16.31 4.57 -0.15
C GLN A 121 -16.86 3.92 1.12
N ALA A 122 -16.44 4.35 2.32
CA ALA A 122 -16.94 3.78 3.57
C ALA A 122 -18.44 4.06 3.74
N LEU A 123 -18.88 5.28 3.44
CA LEU A 123 -20.29 5.69 3.56
C LEU A 123 -21.19 4.96 2.57
N VAL A 124 -20.77 4.84 1.29
CA VAL A 124 -21.54 4.11 0.25
C VAL A 124 -21.67 2.63 0.58
N HIS A 125 -20.69 2.02 1.22
CA HIS A 125 -20.77 0.65 1.74
C HIS A 125 -21.52 0.55 3.08
N ASN A 126 -22.28 1.59 3.47
CA ASN A 126 -23.11 1.62 4.68
C ASN A 126 -22.33 1.46 6.00
N ALA A 127 -21.05 1.84 6.05
CA ALA A 127 -20.31 1.88 7.32
C ALA A 127 -20.82 3.02 8.20
N LYS A 128 -20.95 2.76 9.50
CA LYS A 128 -21.30 3.81 10.48
C LYS A 128 -20.06 4.62 10.80
N VAL A 129 -19.96 5.81 10.23
CA VAL A 129 -18.85 6.73 10.48
C VAL A 129 -19.21 7.64 11.66
N ILE A 130 -18.35 7.67 12.67
CA ILE A 130 -18.52 8.44 13.91
C ILE A 130 -17.32 9.37 14.09
N ALA A 131 -17.58 10.66 14.17
CA ALA A 131 -16.56 11.65 14.52
C ALA A 131 -16.48 11.82 16.04
N VAL A 132 -15.28 11.79 16.61
CA VAL A 132 -15.02 12.02 18.03
C VAL A 132 -14.22 13.30 18.21
N LYS A 133 -14.45 14.02 19.30
CA LYS A 133 -13.64 15.17 19.70
C LYS A 133 -12.23 14.67 20.06
N GLY A 134 -11.19 15.34 19.56
CA GLY A 134 -9.80 15.00 19.79
C GLY A 134 -9.03 14.70 18.49
N ASN A 135 -7.89 14.06 18.63
CA ASN A 135 -7.00 13.72 17.54
C ASN A 135 -7.11 12.22 17.11
N PHE A 136 -6.22 11.78 16.22
CA PHE A 136 -6.22 10.40 15.75
C PHE A 136 -5.92 9.38 16.86
N ASP A 137 -5.05 9.73 17.81
CA ASP A 137 -4.68 8.83 18.90
C ASP A 137 -5.85 8.64 19.88
N ASP A 138 -6.68 9.69 20.09
CA ASP A 138 -7.93 9.58 20.85
C ASP A 138 -8.93 8.65 20.17
N ALA A 139 -9.15 8.83 18.87
CA ALA A 139 -10.02 7.94 18.09
C ALA A 139 -9.50 6.50 18.14
N PHE A 140 -8.18 6.30 18.04
CA PHE A 140 -7.58 4.97 18.07
C PHE A 140 -7.66 4.32 19.46
N ARG A 141 -7.51 5.09 20.54
CA ARG A 141 -7.70 4.62 21.92
C ARG A 141 -9.13 4.11 22.13
N VAL A 142 -10.13 4.91 21.75
CA VAL A 142 -11.55 4.54 21.86
C VAL A 142 -11.87 3.22 21.11
N VAL A 143 -11.41 3.04 19.88
CA VAL A 143 -11.68 1.79 19.14
C VAL A 143 -10.99 0.59 19.76
N ARG A 144 -9.85 0.76 20.41
CA ARG A 144 -9.17 -0.31 21.16
C ARG A 144 -9.94 -0.71 22.41
N GLU A 145 -10.38 0.25 23.20
CA GLU A 145 -11.20 0.02 24.41
C GLU A 145 -12.50 -0.72 24.05
N ILE A 146 -13.21 -0.27 23.01
CA ILE A 146 -14.41 -0.96 22.52
C ILE A 146 -14.10 -2.41 22.11
N ALA A 147 -13.00 -2.64 21.41
CA ALA A 147 -12.66 -3.99 20.96
C ALA A 147 -12.21 -4.94 22.09
N LEU A 148 -11.81 -4.41 23.24
CA LEU A 148 -11.47 -5.20 24.43
C LEU A 148 -12.72 -5.60 25.25
N GLU A 149 -13.70 -4.70 25.33
CA GLU A 149 -14.87 -4.84 26.23
C GLU A 149 -16.12 -5.40 25.54
N TYR A 150 -16.21 -5.27 24.22
CA TYR A 150 -17.41 -5.63 23.47
C TYR A 150 -17.10 -6.66 22.36
N PRO A 151 -18.10 -7.43 21.88
CA PRO A 151 -17.92 -8.42 20.82
C PRO A 151 -17.75 -7.76 19.43
N VAL A 152 -16.81 -6.83 19.34
CA VAL A 152 -16.44 -6.05 18.16
C VAL A 152 -14.97 -6.29 17.85
N ARG A 153 -14.63 -6.63 16.61
CA ARG A 153 -13.24 -6.92 16.24
C ARG A 153 -12.54 -5.70 15.64
N LEU A 154 -11.38 -5.36 16.20
CA LEU A 154 -10.54 -4.29 15.68
C LEU A 154 -9.84 -4.72 14.40
N VAL A 155 -9.97 -3.94 13.32
CA VAL A 155 -9.37 -4.23 12.01
C VAL A 155 -8.35 -3.16 11.56
N ASN A 156 -7.76 -2.44 12.49
CA ASN A 156 -6.61 -1.55 12.26
C ASN A 156 -5.33 -2.35 11.95
N SER A 157 -4.23 -1.64 11.62
CA SER A 157 -2.95 -2.24 11.22
C SER A 157 -2.29 -3.14 12.28
N ILE A 158 -2.68 -3.02 13.54
CA ILE A 158 -2.22 -3.88 14.63
C ILE A 158 -2.87 -5.28 14.61
N ASN A 159 -3.93 -5.48 13.85
CA ASN A 159 -4.55 -6.80 13.72
C ASN A 159 -3.60 -7.76 12.98
N PRO A 160 -3.18 -8.89 13.62
CA PRO A 160 -2.17 -9.78 13.05
C PRO A 160 -2.61 -10.44 11.74
N HIS A 161 -3.90 -10.72 11.57
CA HIS A 161 -4.44 -11.31 10.36
C HIS A 161 -4.25 -10.40 9.12
N ARG A 162 -4.10 -9.10 9.34
CA ARG A 162 -3.81 -8.17 8.24
C ARG A 162 -2.42 -8.37 7.65
N ILE A 163 -1.42 -8.66 8.47
CA ILE A 163 -0.07 -8.98 8.00
C ILE A 163 -0.09 -10.30 7.21
N GLU A 164 -0.86 -11.29 7.69
CA GLU A 164 -1.02 -12.58 6.99
C GLU A 164 -1.60 -12.40 5.57
N GLY A 165 -2.65 -11.61 5.43
CA GLY A 165 -3.21 -11.33 4.11
C GLY A 165 -2.25 -10.54 3.22
N GLN A 166 -1.61 -9.49 3.75
CA GLN A 166 -0.71 -8.62 3.00
C GLN A 166 0.57 -9.33 2.53
N LYS A 167 1.08 -10.32 3.26
CA LYS A 167 2.29 -11.07 2.86
C LYS A 167 2.14 -11.77 1.52
N THR A 168 0.90 -12.11 1.10
CA THR A 168 0.62 -12.77 -0.18
C THR A 168 1.05 -11.95 -1.39
N ALA A 169 1.20 -10.64 -1.25
CA ALA A 169 1.71 -9.80 -2.33
C ALA A 169 3.18 -10.13 -2.70
N SER A 170 4.01 -10.53 -1.73
CA SER A 170 5.37 -11.00 -2.01
C SER A 170 5.36 -12.38 -2.68
N PHE A 171 4.38 -13.24 -2.34
CA PHE A 171 4.20 -14.53 -3.02
C PHE A 171 3.91 -14.32 -4.50
N GLU A 172 2.99 -13.42 -4.83
CA GLU A 172 2.66 -13.09 -6.23
C GLU A 172 3.86 -12.52 -7.00
N VAL A 173 4.69 -11.70 -6.34
CA VAL A 173 5.93 -11.19 -6.96
C VAL A 173 6.87 -12.35 -7.29
N CYS A 174 7.06 -13.29 -6.36
CA CYS A 174 7.90 -14.45 -6.57
C CYS A 174 7.32 -15.42 -7.61
N ASP A 175 6.02 -15.68 -7.56
CA ASP A 175 5.32 -16.57 -8.51
C ASP A 175 5.45 -16.03 -9.95
N PHE A 176 5.35 -14.72 -10.14
CA PHE A 176 5.51 -14.08 -11.46
C PHE A 176 6.95 -14.10 -11.96
N LEU A 177 7.92 -13.80 -11.09
CA LEU A 177 9.34 -13.70 -11.47
C LEU A 177 10.05 -15.06 -11.51
N GLY A 178 9.45 -16.11 -10.93
CA GLY A 178 10.13 -17.40 -10.68
C GLY A 178 11.26 -17.31 -9.65
N THR A 179 11.42 -16.18 -8.99
CA THR A 179 12.45 -15.88 -7.98
C THR A 179 12.06 -14.65 -7.15
N ALA A 180 12.79 -14.38 -6.06
CA ALA A 180 12.70 -13.07 -5.42
C ALA A 180 13.41 -11.99 -6.27
N PRO A 181 12.97 -10.72 -6.23
CA PRO A 181 13.76 -9.62 -6.78
C PRO A 181 15.06 -9.42 -5.99
N ASP A 182 16.06 -8.75 -6.55
CA ASP A 182 17.27 -8.36 -5.80
C ASP A 182 16.95 -7.26 -4.78
N PHE A 183 16.05 -6.33 -5.14
CA PHE A 183 15.61 -5.23 -4.28
C PHE A 183 14.09 -5.10 -4.32
N HIS A 184 13.50 -4.79 -3.17
CA HIS A 184 12.08 -4.44 -3.10
C HIS A 184 11.90 -3.07 -2.46
N CYS A 185 11.46 -2.11 -3.26
CA CYS A 185 11.20 -0.73 -2.85
C CYS A 185 9.72 -0.54 -2.49
N LEU A 186 9.43 0.07 -1.33
CA LEU A 186 8.05 0.29 -0.91
C LEU A 186 7.89 1.50 0.01
N PRO A 187 6.70 2.14 0.02
CA PRO A 187 6.41 3.22 0.95
C PRO A 187 6.30 2.70 2.39
N VAL A 188 6.75 3.50 3.36
CA VAL A 188 6.66 3.18 4.77
C VAL A 188 5.88 4.26 5.52
N GLY A 189 4.65 3.95 5.92
CA GLY A 189 3.83 4.73 6.85
C GLY A 189 3.74 4.01 8.19
N ASN A 190 2.66 3.26 8.42
CA ASN A 190 2.46 2.44 9.62
C ASN A 190 3.34 1.16 9.67
N ALA A 191 4.22 1.01 8.69
CA ALA A 191 5.22 -0.04 8.55
C ALA A 191 4.70 -1.48 8.37
N GLY A 192 3.38 -1.72 8.43
CA GLY A 192 2.80 -3.06 8.25
C GLY A 192 3.09 -3.66 6.88
N ASN A 193 3.20 -2.84 5.83
CA ASN A 193 3.42 -3.35 4.47
C ASN A 193 4.83 -3.94 4.30
N ILE A 194 5.89 -3.24 4.72
CA ILE A 194 7.25 -3.77 4.67
C ILE A 194 7.40 -5.02 5.55
N THR A 195 6.77 -5.02 6.71
CA THR A 195 6.70 -6.17 7.62
C THR A 195 6.07 -7.39 6.93
N ALA A 196 4.94 -7.19 6.26
CA ALA A 196 4.22 -8.25 5.57
C ALA A 196 5.01 -8.81 4.38
N TYR A 197 5.54 -7.95 3.51
CA TYR A 197 6.38 -8.40 2.39
C TYR A 197 7.60 -9.18 2.86
N TRP A 198 8.30 -8.68 3.88
CA TRP A 198 9.46 -9.38 4.44
C TRP A 198 9.10 -10.73 5.04
N LYS A 199 7.98 -10.79 5.78
CA LYS A 199 7.44 -12.06 6.29
C LYS A 199 7.20 -13.05 5.16
N GLY A 200 6.51 -12.64 4.10
CA GLY A 200 6.20 -13.51 2.98
C GLY A 200 7.45 -13.99 2.23
N TYR A 201 8.44 -13.12 1.99
CA TYR A 201 9.71 -13.56 1.40
C TYR A 201 10.43 -14.61 2.26
N LYS A 202 10.48 -14.40 3.59
CA LYS A 202 11.07 -15.38 4.51
C LYS A 202 10.33 -16.72 4.49
N GLU A 203 9.01 -16.70 4.45
CA GLU A 203 8.20 -17.92 4.35
C GLU A 203 8.46 -18.65 3.02
N TYR A 204 8.44 -17.96 1.88
CA TYR A 204 8.73 -18.59 0.59
C TYR A 204 10.17 -19.14 0.51
N TYR A 205 11.12 -18.48 1.16
CA TYR A 205 12.47 -19.00 1.29
C TYR A 205 12.52 -20.26 2.16
N SER A 206 11.84 -20.29 3.31
CA SER A 206 11.78 -21.45 4.19
C SER A 206 11.01 -22.64 3.58
N TYR A 207 10.08 -22.37 2.69
CA TYR A 207 9.38 -23.40 1.90
C TYR A 207 10.07 -23.74 0.58
N GLU A 208 11.32 -23.32 0.39
CA GLU A 208 12.14 -23.59 -0.80
C GLU A 208 11.49 -23.13 -2.13
N ARG A 209 10.54 -22.21 -2.07
CA ARG A 209 9.89 -21.62 -3.24
C ARG A 209 10.81 -20.62 -3.98
N ILE A 210 11.75 -20.02 -3.26
CA ILE A 210 12.78 -19.10 -3.75
C ILE A 210 14.13 -19.45 -3.13
N LYS A 211 15.23 -19.15 -3.85
CA LYS A 211 16.60 -19.48 -3.42
C LYS A 211 17.34 -18.28 -2.78
N SER A 212 16.76 -17.11 -2.81
CA SER A 212 17.38 -15.88 -2.27
C SER A 212 16.31 -14.95 -1.70
N LEU A 213 16.73 -14.04 -0.83
CA LEU A 213 15.88 -13.01 -0.24
C LEU A 213 16.24 -11.64 -0.81
N PRO A 214 15.26 -10.73 -1.01
CA PRO A 214 15.54 -9.38 -1.49
C PRO A 214 16.12 -8.48 -0.42
N SER A 215 16.86 -7.45 -0.80
CA SER A 215 17.11 -6.30 0.06
C SER A 215 15.86 -5.40 0.10
N MET A 216 15.29 -5.21 1.29
CA MET A 216 14.10 -4.37 1.48
C MET A 216 14.48 -2.89 1.56
N CYS A 217 13.92 -2.07 0.69
CA CYS A 217 14.17 -0.63 0.62
C CYS A 217 12.87 0.13 0.95
N GLY A 218 12.73 0.56 2.21
CA GLY A 218 11.57 1.32 2.68
C GLY A 218 11.77 2.82 2.52
N PHE A 219 10.72 3.56 2.14
CA PHE A 219 10.79 5.01 2.00
C PHE A 219 9.67 5.71 2.75
N GLN A 220 10.06 6.59 3.68
CA GLN A 220 9.16 7.49 4.40
C GLN A 220 9.13 8.87 3.72
N ALA A 221 8.05 9.63 3.90
CA ALA A 221 8.06 11.03 3.51
C ALA A 221 8.89 11.85 4.52
N LYS A 222 9.79 12.74 4.06
CA LYS A 222 10.74 13.49 4.91
C LYS A 222 10.10 14.23 6.08
N GLY A 223 8.90 14.79 5.89
CA GLY A 223 8.12 15.42 6.96
C GLY A 223 7.33 14.46 7.85
N SER A 224 7.42 13.14 7.58
CA SER A 224 6.75 12.05 8.31
C SER A 224 7.64 10.81 8.33
N ALA A 225 8.90 10.96 8.80
CA ALA A 225 9.93 9.94 8.76
C ALA A 225 10.45 9.55 10.17
N PRO A 226 9.57 9.05 11.06
CA PRO A 226 9.96 8.75 12.44
C PRO A 226 11.02 7.65 12.53
N ILE A 227 10.95 6.59 11.71
CA ILE A 227 11.95 5.50 11.74
C ILE A 227 13.33 6.00 11.31
N VAL A 228 13.40 6.87 10.31
CA VAL A 228 14.67 7.49 9.87
C VAL A 228 15.24 8.41 10.95
N LYS A 229 14.37 9.15 11.65
CA LYS A 229 14.77 10.05 12.74
C LYS A 229 15.07 9.33 14.06
N GLY A 230 14.62 8.10 14.23
CA GLY A 230 14.79 7.32 15.46
C GLY A 230 13.82 7.67 16.59
N HIS A 231 12.83 8.54 16.36
CA HIS A 231 11.84 8.93 17.38
C HIS A 231 10.48 9.31 16.73
N PRO A 232 9.36 9.19 17.46
CA PRO A 232 8.04 9.62 16.98
C PRO A 232 7.99 11.11 16.63
N ILE A 233 7.15 11.46 15.65
CA ILE A 233 6.90 12.84 15.19
C ILE A 233 5.48 13.21 15.59
N LYS A 234 5.32 14.23 16.44
CA LYS A 234 4.01 14.69 16.94
C LYS A 234 3.13 15.26 15.82
N GLU A 235 3.72 16.05 14.92
CA GLU A 235 3.01 16.71 13.83
C GLU A 235 3.61 16.33 12.46
N PRO A 236 3.31 15.12 11.93
CA PRO A 236 3.81 14.72 10.64
C PRO A 236 3.16 15.55 9.52
N LYS A 237 3.98 16.00 8.54
CA LYS A 237 3.53 16.82 7.41
C LYS A 237 4.03 16.23 6.10
N THR A 238 3.12 15.92 5.19
CA THR A 238 3.42 15.45 3.83
C THR A 238 2.17 15.48 2.95
N ILE A 239 2.36 15.59 1.64
CA ILE A 239 1.32 15.41 0.62
C ILE A 239 0.90 13.94 0.49
N ALA A 240 1.78 13.00 0.86
CA ALA A 240 1.56 11.56 0.79
C ALA A 240 0.73 11.10 2.00
N THR A 241 -0.57 11.41 1.99
CA THR A 241 -1.46 11.28 3.15
C THR A 241 -1.53 9.86 3.72
N ALA A 242 -1.43 8.81 2.89
CA ALA A 242 -1.49 7.42 3.34
C ALA A 242 -0.24 6.95 4.11
N ILE A 243 0.88 7.71 4.04
CA ILE A 243 2.10 7.49 4.84
C ILE A 243 2.39 8.65 5.81
N LYS A 244 1.42 9.54 6.05
CA LYS A 244 1.49 10.60 7.04
C LYS A 244 1.29 10.03 8.44
N ILE A 245 2.31 9.33 8.94
CA ILE A 245 2.29 8.61 10.23
C ILE A 245 3.45 9.07 11.10
N GLY A 246 3.13 9.58 12.28
CA GLY A 246 4.13 10.07 13.24
C GLY A 246 4.70 8.99 14.16
N ASN A 247 3.92 7.92 14.42
CA ASN A 247 4.35 6.79 15.26
C ASN A 247 3.86 5.46 14.65
N PRO A 248 4.68 4.79 13.85
CA PRO A 248 4.32 3.54 13.18
C PRO A 248 4.02 2.39 14.13
N ALA A 249 2.87 1.73 13.94
CA ALA A 249 2.48 0.59 14.78
C ALA A 249 3.39 -0.66 14.62
N SER A 250 4.04 -0.81 13.46
CA SER A 250 4.98 -1.92 13.19
C SER A 250 6.42 -1.43 13.07
N TRP A 251 6.81 -0.51 13.96
CA TRP A 251 8.15 0.11 13.96
C TRP A 251 9.28 -0.92 14.05
N GLU A 252 9.26 -1.73 15.09
CA GLU A 252 10.29 -2.71 15.36
C GLU A 252 10.42 -3.76 14.26
N GLN A 253 9.27 -4.22 13.75
CA GLN A 253 9.22 -5.19 12.67
C GLN A 253 9.80 -4.62 11.37
N ALA A 254 9.58 -3.34 11.08
CA ALA A 254 10.19 -2.68 9.91
C ALA A 254 11.70 -2.52 10.07
N VAL A 255 12.18 -2.17 11.28
CA VAL A 255 13.61 -2.11 11.59
C VAL A 255 14.24 -3.50 11.49
N ALA A 256 13.56 -4.54 11.96
CA ALA A 256 13.99 -5.93 11.79
C ALA A 256 14.05 -6.31 10.31
N ALA A 257 13.03 -6.00 9.51
CA ALA A 257 13.02 -6.25 8.06
C ALA A 257 14.20 -5.57 7.36
N ARG A 258 14.49 -4.29 7.67
CA ARG A 258 15.67 -3.58 7.17
C ARG A 258 16.97 -4.30 7.51
N ARG A 259 17.16 -4.66 8.78
CA ARG A 259 18.39 -5.29 9.29
C ARG A 259 18.59 -6.68 8.69
N GLU A 260 17.59 -7.53 8.77
CA GLU A 260 17.65 -8.93 8.31
C GLU A 260 17.85 -9.04 6.79
N SER A 261 17.20 -8.16 6.02
CA SER A 261 17.34 -8.12 4.55
C SER A 261 18.60 -7.41 4.06
N LYS A 262 19.41 -6.86 4.96
CA LYS A 262 20.54 -5.97 4.63
C LYS A 262 20.11 -4.80 3.73
N GLY A 263 18.87 -4.34 3.91
CA GLY A 263 18.25 -3.25 3.18
C GLY A 263 18.39 -1.91 3.88
N LEU A 264 17.50 -0.98 3.53
CA LEU A 264 17.48 0.36 4.11
C LEU A 264 16.05 0.84 4.38
N ILE A 265 15.93 1.82 5.28
CA ILE A 265 14.75 2.69 5.40
C ILE A 265 15.28 4.12 5.36
N ASP A 266 14.81 4.91 4.40
CA ASP A 266 15.25 6.28 4.15
C ASP A 266 14.04 7.21 3.89
N ALA A 267 14.28 8.49 3.70
CA ALA A 267 13.24 9.49 3.53
C ALA A 267 13.36 10.22 2.19
N VAL A 268 12.22 10.43 1.53
CA VAL A 268 12.07 11.21 0.31
C VAL A 268 11.24 12.46 0.56
N SER A 269 11.59 13.59 -0.08
CA SER A 269 10.85 14.84 0.04
C SER A 269 9.52 14.78 -0.74
N ASP A 270 8.57 15.63 -0.37
CA ASP A 270 7.32 15.80 -1.10
C ASP A 270 7.55 16.18 -2.57
N THR A 271 8.59 16.95 -2.86
CA THR A 271 8.99 17.29 -4.24
C THR A 271 9.43 16.04 -5.01
N GLN A 272 10.24 15.17 -4.41
CA GLN A 272 10.67 13.92 -5.02
C GLN A 272 9.48 12.96 -5.23
N ILE A 273 8.57 12.87 -4.25
CA ILE A 273 7.33 12.08 -4.37
C ILE A 273 6.48 12.60 -5.53
N LEU A 274 6.27 13.91 -5.63
CA LEU A 274 5.47 14.52 -6.70
C LEU A 274 6.12 14.35 -8.08
N SER A 275 7.44 14.43 -8.17
CA SER A 275 8.16 14.15 -9.42
C SER A 275 7.99 12.71 -9.87
N ALA A 276 8.13 11.73 -8.96
CA ALA A 276 7.92 10.32 -9.25
C ALA A 276 6.45 10.02 -9.58
N TYR A 277 5.50 10.66 -8.89
CA TYR A 277 4.06 10.58 -9.16
C TYR A 277 3.73 10.98 -10.61
N LYS A 278 4.25 12.16 -11.05
CA LYS A 278 4.09 12.64 -12.41
C LYS A 278 4.78 11.75 -13.44
N PHE A 279 5.97 11.24 -13.12
CA PHE A 279 6.71 10.31 -13.98
C PHE A 279 5.93 9.01 -14.19
N LEU A 280 5.41 8.40 -13.13
CA LEU A 280 4.59 7.19 -13.21
C LEU A 280 3.39 7.37 -14.14
N ALA A 281 2.67 8.49 -13.99
CA ALA A 281 1.51 8.78 -14.84
C ALA A 281 1.90 9.05 -16.29
N LYS A 282 2.89 9.91 -16.51
CA LYS A 282 3.26 10.39 -17.84
C LYS A 282 4.06 9.40 -18.66
N GLU A 283 5.03 8.73 -18.04
CA GLU A 283 6.00 7.91 -18.75
C GLU A 283 5.66 6.40 -18.69
N GLU A 284 5.04 5.92 -17.61
CA GLU A 284 4.65 4.51 -17.46
C GLU A 284 3.13 4.29 -17.63
N GLY A 285 2.32 5.35 -17.70
CA GLY A 285 0.86 5.25 -17.83
C GLY A 285 0.16 4.75 -16.56
N VAL A 286 0.81 4.84 -15.39
CA VAL A 286 0.31 4.26 -14.13
C VAL A 286 -0.12 5.35 -13.17
N PHE A 287 -1.43 5.44 -12.92
CA PHE A 287 -2.02 6.46 -12.04
C PHE A 287 -2.15 5.95 -10.61
N VAL A 288 -1.42 6.55 -9.68
CA VAL A 288 -1.29 6.09 -8.29
C VAL A 288 -1.58 7.20 -7.28
N GLU A 289 -1.86 6.86 -6.02
CA GLU A 289 -1.86 7.84 -4.94
C GLU A 289 -0.43 8.34 -4.65
N PRO A 290 -0.23 9.58 -4.15
CA PRO A 290 1.11 10.12 -3.89
C PRO A 290 1.98 9.24 -2.98
N ALA A 291 1.39 8.59 -1.99
CA ALA A 291 2.10 7.68 -1.11
C ALA A 291 2.76 6.50 -1.87
N SER A 292 2.12 6.00 -2.91
CA SER A 292 2.67 4.93 -3.76
C SER A 292 3.95 5.36 -4.47
N ALA A 293 3.99 6.60 -4.93
CA ALA A 293 5.12 7.15 -5.65
C ALA A 293 6.41 7.27 -4.80
N ALA A 294 6.30 7.21 -3.46
CA ALA A 294 7.46 7.23 -2.58
C ALA A 294 8.43 6.07 -2.84
N SER A 295 7.94 4.89 -3.27
CA SER A 295 8.79 3.75 -3.66
C SER A 295 9.70 4.08 -4.85
N VAL A 296 9.14 4.72 -5.88
CA VAL A 296 9.87 5.13 -7.10
C VAL A 296 10.73 6.36 -6.84
N ALA A 297 10.25 7.32 -6.03
CA ALA A 297 11.05 8.47 -5.60
C ALA A 297 12.32 8.03 -4.87
N GLY A 298 12.18 7.05 -3.97
CA GLY A 298 13.31 6.44 -3.29
C GLY A 298 14.26 5.70 -4.22
N LEU A 299 13.73 4.96 -5.19
CA LEU A 299 14.52 4.28 -6.21
C LEU A 299 15.38 5.29 -7.00
N PHE A 300 14.78 6.40 -7.45
CA PHE A 300 15.51 7.46 -8.16
C PHE A 300 16.54 8.16 -7.26
N MET A 301 16.22 8.37 -5.99
CA MET A 301 17.17 8.89 -5.01
C MET A 301 18.38 7.97 -4.86
N LEU A 302 18.16 6.66 -4.70
CA LEU A 302 19.23 5.66 -4.61
C LEU A 302 20.10 5.61 -5.86
N LYS A 303 19.51 5.73 -7.06
CA LYS A 303 20.31 5.85 -8.30
C LYS A 303 21.18 7.10 -8.28
N LYS A 304 20.60 8.25 -7.93
CA LYS A 304 21.31 9.54 -7.89
C LYS A 304 22.48 9.54 -6.90
N CYS A 305 22.36 8.90 -5.73
CA CYS A 305 23.44 8.80 -4.75
C CYS A 305 24.46 7.68 -5.05
N GLY A 306 24.30 6.99 -6.19
CA GLY A 306 25.25 5.96 -6.62
C GLY A 306 25.13 4.61 -5.90
N TYR A 307 24.02 4.37 -5.17
CA TYR A 307 23.80 3.12 -4.44
C TYR A 307 23.93 1.87 -5.33
N PHE A 308 23.52 1.99 -6.60
CA PHE A 308 23.49 0.89 -7.55
C PHE A 308 24.77 0.75 -8.38
N LYS A 309 25.81 1.61 -8.25
CA LYS A 309 27.04 1.59 -9.06
C LYS A 309 27.70 0.20 -9.11
N LYS A 310 27.80 -0.47 -7.96
CA LYS A 310 28.40 -1.82 -7.85
C LYS A 310 27.61 -2.94 -8.56
N PHE A 311 26.40 -2.64 -9.01
CA PHE A 311 25.53 -3.60 -9.70
C PHE A 311 25.44 -3.35 -11.21
N GLU A 312 25.96 -2.23 -11.72
CA GLU A 312 25.86 -1.83 -13.12
C GLU A 312 26.57 -2.80 -14.07
N ASN A 313 27.67 -3.39 -13.62
CA ASN A 313 28.50 -4.31 -14.42
C ASN A 313 28.29 -5.80 -14.07
N ARG A 314 27.20 -6.17 -13.39
CA ARG A 314 26.90 -7.57 -13.10
C ARG A 314 26.55 -8.33 -14.39
N LYS A 315 27.00 -9.59 -14.51
CA LYS A 315 26.62 -10.49 -15.62
C LYS A 315 25.11 -10.74 -15.67
N LYS A 316 24.46 -10.88 -14.51
CA LYS A 316 23.03 -11.10 -14.38
C LYS A 316 22.30 -9.78 -14.17
N LYS A 317 21.18 -9.57 -14.87
CA LYS A 317 20.30 -8.43 -14.68
C LYS A 317 19.84 -8.33 -13.22
N VAL A 318 19.82 -7.11 -12.71
CA VAL A 318 19.30 -6.78 -11.37
C VAL A 318 17.80 -6.54 -11.46
N ILE A 319 17.04 -7.30 -10.70
CA ILE A 319 15.58 -7.22 -10.67
C ILE A 319 15.18 -6.36 -9.46
N ILE A 320 14.40 -5.31 -9.70
CA ILE A 320 13.86 -4.43 -8.66
C ILE A 320 12.34 -4.46 -8.74
N ALA A 321 11.68 -4.71 -7.62
CA ALA A 321 10.24 -4.53 -7.49
C ALA A 321 9.94 -3.23 -6.73
N CYS A 322 8.96 -2.47 -7.20
CA CYS A 322 8.42 -1.29 -6.51
C CYS A 322 6.93 -1.52 -6.21
N THR A 323 6.52 -1.49 -4.96
CA THR A 323 5.10 -1.57 -4.60
C THR A 323 4.43 -0.21 -4.75
N LEU A 324 3.36 -0.16 -5.55
CA LEU A 324 2.44 0.96 -5.71
C LEU A 324 1.17 0.66 -4.92
N THR A 325 1.04 1.25 -3.75
CA THR A 325 0.12 0.85 -2.68
C THR A 325 -1.35 1.12 -2.93
N GLY A 326 -1.67 2.15 -3.72
CA GLY A 326 -3.05 2.55 -3.99
C GLY A 326 -3.22 3.32 -5.31
N HIS A 327 -4.44 3.28 -5.81
CA HIS A 327 -4.87 3.96 -7.03
C HIS A 327 -4.90 5.48 -6.87
N GLY A 328 -4.68 6.23 -7.95
CA GLY A 328 -4.68 7.70 -7.94
C GLY A 328 -5.99 8.32 -7.45
N LEU A 329 -7.12 7.69 -7.71
CA LEU A 329 -8.43 8.14 -7.24
C LEU A 329 -8.63 8.06 -5.72
N LYS A 330 -7.70 7.46 -4.97
CA LYS A 330 -7.72 7.46 -3.50
C LYS A 330 -7.34 8.81 -2.90
N ASP A 331 -6.64 9.66 -3.64
CA ASP A 331 -6.30 11.04 -3.25
C ASP A 331 -6.44 12.01 -4.45
N PRO A 332 -7.69 12.24 -4.95
CA PRO A 332 -7.94 13.00 -6.18
C PRO A 332 -7.53 14.47 -6.07
N ASN A 333 -7.52 15.03 -4.87
CA ASN A 333 -7.17 16.44 -4.65
C ASN A 333 -5.73 16.76 -5.07
N ILE A 334 -4.80 15.84 -4.90
CA ILE A 334 -3.42 16.01 -5.34
C ILE A 334 -3.34 15.96 -6.87
N ALA A 335 -4.09 15.05 -7.51
CA ALA A 335 -4.18 14.99 -8.96
C ALA A 335 -4.68 16.34 -9.51
N ILE A 336 -5.82 16.84 -9.04
CA ILE A 336 -6.43 18.10 -9.44
C ILE A 336 -5.44 19.28 -9.27
N LYS A 337 -4.77 19.37 -8.12
CA LYS A 337 -3.77 20.43 -7.86
C LYS A 337 -2.51 20.30 -8.73
N SER A 338 -2.26 19.15 -9.33
CA SER A 338 -1.05 18.87 -10.12
C SER A 338 -1.22 19.11 -11.62
N ILE A 339 -2.44 19.40 -12.09
CA ILE A 339 -2.77 19.62 -13.51
C ILE A 339 -3.14 21.07 -13.77
N LYS A 340 -3.01 21.50 -15.02
CA LYS A 340 -3.57 22.76 -15.51
C LYS A 340 -5.02 22.53 -15.94
N HIS A 341 -5.85 23.56 -15.83
CA HIS A 341 -7.18 23.51 -16.39
C HIS A 341 -7.11 23.33 -17.92
N PRO A 342 -8.00 22.52 -18.50
CA PRO A 342 -8.04 22.37 -19.95
C PRO A 342 -8.39 23.72 -20.59
N PRO A 343 -7.76 24.08 -21.73
CA PRO A 343 -8.16 25.27 -22.47
C PRO A 343 -9.57 25.09 -23.06
N VAL A 344 -10.38 26.14 -23.01
CA VAL A 344 -11.66 26.19 -23.66
C VAL A 344 -11.44 26.88 -25.01
N VAL A 345 -11.79 26.20 -26.11
CA VAL A 345 -11.56 26.69 -27.47
C VAL A 345 -12.84 26.63 -28.27
N LYS A 346 -12.87 27.30 -29.46
CA LYS A 346 -13.98 27.18 -30.40
C LYS A 346 -14.10 25.75 -30.93
N PRO A 347 -15.32 25.25 -31.19
CA PRO A 347 -15.55 23.88 -31.64
C PRO A 347 -15.30 23.74 -33.18
N ASP A 348 -14.10 24.10 -33.63
CA ASP A 348 -13.65 23.92 -35.01
C ASP A 348 -12.34 23.12 -35.06
N VAL A 349 -12.12 22.43 -36.15
CA VAL A 349 -11.01 21.49 -36.35
C VAL A 349 -9.65 22.19 -36.25
N GLU A 350 -9.51 23.35 -36.88
CA GLU A 350 -8.24 24.08 -36.95
C GLU A 350 -7.78 24.52 -35.56
N THR A 351 -8.68 25.11 -34.80
CA THR A 351 -8.37 25.56 -33.42
C THR A 351 -8.00 24.38 -32.51
N VAL A 352 -8.72 23.24 -32.61
CA VAL A 352 -8.44 22.05 -31.82
C VAL A 352 -7.08 21.46 -32.20
N LEU A 353 -6.75 21.30 -33.48
CA LEU A 353 -5.46 20.79 -33.94
C LEU A 353 -4.30 21.71 -33.51
N LYS A 354 -4.44 23.02 -33.66
CA LYS A 354 -3.45 23.99 -33.20
C LYS A 354 -3.14 23.90 -31.73
N VAL A 355 -4.18 23.74 -30.89
CA VAL A 355 -3.99 23.58 -29.42
C VAL A 355 -3.46 22.22 -29.07
N ALA A 356 -3.79 21.17 -29.82
CA ALA A 356 -3.26 19.83 -29.68
C ALA A 356 -1.77 19.71 -30.10
N GLY A 357 -1.24 20.68 -30.84
CA GLY A 357 0.14 20.66 -31.34
C GLY A 357 0.31 19.77 -32.58
N LEU A 358 -0.74 19.62 -33.39
CA LEU A 358 -0.82 18.83 -34.61
C LEU A 358 -0.90 19.75 -35.84
#